data_ce2f5ea759f0be0d151ccfbe8b0ad2a3
#
_entry.id   ce2f5ea759f0be0d151ccfbe8b0ad2a3
#
_cell.length_a   1.000
_cell.length_b   1.000
_cell.length_c   1.000
_cell.angle_alpha   90.00
_cell.angle_beta   90.00
_cell.angle_gamma   90.00
#
_symmetry.space_group_name_H-M   'P 1'
#
loop_
_entity.id
_entity.type
_entity.pdbx_description
1 polymer ?
#
loop_
_entity_poly.entity_id
_entity_poly.type
_entity_poly.pdbx_seq_one_letter_code
_entity_poly.pdbx_strand_id
1 'polypeptide(L)'
;MRRDAYRRAPEEVDMQAEERAIRRDSTIATVVTIAGFAGAYWLLPAVTELPTERADRLAFAALCWAVTGAVLLVAILMVSTTRRFSPADIGGQAAGPPSDRLAIKAAFLQNTLEQTVLAGGFYLALAAVAGGPWLALLPVAAGLFVVGRVLFYLGYPGGAQGRALGMALTMMPSALGYPLVAALAIFAG
;
A
#
# COMPACT_ATOMS: atom_id res chain seq x y z
N MET A 1 22.65 -17.28 -15.22
CA MET A 1 21.49 -16.40 -15.32
C MET A 1 20.47 -16.91 -14.30
N ARG A 2 20.28 -16.21 -13.16
CA ARG A 2 19.29 -16.64 -12.17
C ARG A 2 17.92 -16.46 -12.82
N ARG A 3 17.13 -17.55 -12.93
CA ARG A 3 15.71 -17.43 -13.25
C ARG A 3 15.07 -16.57 -12.13
N ASP A 4 14.40 -15.52 -12.53
CA ASP A 4 13.69 -14.68 -11.57
C ASP A 4 12.67 -15.53 -10.80
N ALA A 5 12.63 -15.38 -9.49
CA ALA A 5 11.84 -16.26 -8.61
C ALA A 5 10.32 -16.23 -8.92
N TYR A 6 9.82 -15.15 -9.55
CA TYR A 6 8.41 -15.03 -9.96
C TYR A 6 8.04 -15.91 -11.17
N ARG A 7 9.03 -16.57 -11.83
CA ARG A 7 8.84 -17.48 -12.98
C ARG A 7 9.09 -18.94 -12.64
N ARG A 8 9.18 -19.30 -11.37
CA ARG A 8 9.34 -20.70 -10.97
C ARG A 8 8.14 -21.50 -11.45
N ALA A 9 8.41 -22.73 -11.92
CA ALA A 9 7.36 -23.70 -12.15
C ALA A 9 6.68 -24.05 -10.81
N PRO A 10 5.36 -24.39 -10.81
CA PRO A 10 4.67 -24.72 -9.56
C PRO A 10 5.36 -25.80 -8.71
N GLU A 11 5.95 -26.80 -9.33
CA GLU A 11 6.71 -27.87 -8.67
C GLU A 11 8.05 -27.40 -8.06
N GLU A 12 8.57 -26.22 -8.44
CA GLU A 12 9.80 -25.64 -7.90
C GLU A 12 9.55 -24.75 -6.69
N VAL A 13 8.29 -24.55 -6.29
CA VAL A 13 7.91 -23.64 -5.21
C VAL A 13 7.79 -24.39 -3.89
N ASP A 14 8.68 -24.09 -2.93
CA ASP A 14 8.51 -24.52 -1.55
C ASP A 14 7.46 -23.65 -0.84
N MET A 15 6.21 -24.11 -0.87
CA MET A 15 5.07 -23.39 -0.28
C MET A 15 5.23 -23.15 1.23
N GLN A 16 5.93 -24.07 1.96
CA GLN A 16 6.14 -23.87 3.39
C GLN A 16 7.16 -22.75 3.66
N ALA A 17 8.20 -22.66 2.85
CA ALA A 17 9.18 -21.57 2.96
C ALA A 17 8.54 -20.22 2.57
N GLU A 18 7.73 -20.18 1.51
CA GLU A 18 6.99 -18.97 1.10
C GLU A 18 6.04 -18.54 2.23
N GLU A 19 5.26 -19.45 2.80
CA GLU A 19 4.32 -19.12 3.88
C GLU A 19 5.03 -18.62 5.15
N ARG A 20 6.14 -19.25 5.55
CA ARG A 20 6.93 -18.80 6.71
C ARG A 20 7.44 -17.37 6.51
N ALA A 21 7.93 -17.04 5.32
CA ALA A 21 8.41 -15.71 5.00
C ALA A 21 7.27 -14.68 5.01
N ILE A 22 6.13 -14.99 4.38
CA ILE A 22 4.95 -14.12 4.35
C ILE A 22 4.45 -13.88 5.78
N ARG A 23 4.36 -14.90 6.62
CA ARG A 23 3.91 -14.80 8.02
C ARG A 23 4.84 -13.91 8.84
N ARG A 24 6.16 -14.13 8.74
CA ARG A 24 7.18 -13.28 9.39
C ARG A 24 7.00 -11.81 8.98
N ASP A 25 6.94 -11.54 7.69
CA ASP A 25 6.89 -10.18 7.15
C ASP A 25 5.56 -9.49 7.47
N SER A 26 4.46 -10.23 7.47
CA SER A 26 3.15 -9.73 7.94
C SER A 26 3.16 -9.39 9.42
N THR A 27 3.82 -10.21 10.26
CA THR A 27 3.99 -9.92 11.68
C THR A 27 4.81 -8.66 11.90
N ILE A 28 5.94 -8.52 11.19
CA ILE A 28 6.77 -7.30 11.25
C ILE A 28 5.95 -6.07 10.86
N ALA A 29 5.24 -6.13 9.73
CA ALA A 29 4.42 -5.01 9.26
C ALA A 29 3.30 -4.66 10.25
N THR A 30 2.67 -5.66 10.87
CA THR A 30 1.64 -5.44 11.89
C THR A 30 2.22 -4.72 13.12
N VAL A 31 3.36 -5.18 13.63
CA VAL A 31 4.04 -4.54 14.77
C VAL A 31 4.45 -3.11 14.43
N VAL A 32 5.04 -2.89 13.25
CA VAL A 32 5.43 -1.55 12.78
C VAL A 32 4.21 -0.64 12.65
N THR A 33 3.10 -1.14 12.12
CA THR A 33 1.87 -0.35 11.97
C THR A 33 1.28 0.01 13.34
N ILE A 34 1.17 -0.95 14.26
CA ILE A 34 0.64 -0.70 15.61
C ILE A 34 1.53 0.30 16.36
N ALA A 35 2.86 0.10 16.34
CA ALA A 35 3.80 1.00 16.99
C ALA A 35 3.75 2.41 16.37
N GLY A 36 3.68 2.51 15.04
CA GLY A 36 3.55 3.77 14.32
C GLY A 36 2.25 4.49 14.65
N PHE A 37 1.13 3.78 14.68
CA PHE A 37 -0.19 4.33 15.05
C PHE A 37 -0.23 4.77 16.51
N ALA A 38 0.25 3.95 17.44
CA ALA A 38 0.33 4.32 18.85
C ALA A 38 1.26 5.52 19.07
N GLY A 39 2.44 5.50 18.46
CA GLY A 39 3.38 6.63 18.53
C GLY A 39 2.77 7.92 17.96
N ALA A 40 2.13 7.86 16.80
CA ALA A 40 1.49 9.04 16.21
C ALA A 40 0.34 9.55 17.07
N TYR A 41 -0.51 8.66 17.59
CA TYR A 41 -1.64 9.03 18.42
C TYR A 41 -1.21 9.85 19.66
N TRP A 42 -0.11 9.48 20.31
CA TRP A 42 0.36 10.13 21.52
C TRP A 42 1.31 11.30 21.27
N LEU A 43 2.15 11.22 20.23
CA LEU A 43 3.24 12.20 20.04
C LEU A 43 2.86 13.33 19.06
N LEU A 44 2.09 13.04 18.01
CA LEU A 44 1.83 14.03 16.99
C LEU A 44 1.00 15.23 17.48
N PRO A 45 -0.04 15.04 18.32
CA PRO A 45 -0.80 16.17 18.88
C PRO A 45 0.02 17.08 19.80
N ALA A 46 1.15 16.59 20.31
CA ALA A 46 2.03 17.40 21.15
C ALA A 46 2.92 18.37 20.34
N VAL A 47 3.08 18.14 19.04
CA VAL A 47 4.00 18.90 18.17
C VAL A 47 3.29 19.59 16.99
N THR A 48 2.03 19.28 16.74
CA THR A 48 1.25 19.91 15.67
C THR A 48 -0.23 19.93 16.01
N GLU A 49 -0.91 20.98 15.57
CA GLU A 49 -2.36 21.07 15.67
C GLU A 49 -3.02 20.20 14.60
N LEU A 50 -3.99 19.39 15.02
CA LEU A 50 -4.78 18.56 14.12
C LEU A 50 -6.13 19.23 13.87
N PRO A 51 -6.70 19.09 12.66
CA PRO A 51 -7.96 19.74 12.32
C PRO A 51 -9.12 19.22 13.21
N THR A 52 -9.97 20.14 13.65
CA THR A 52 -11.13 19.86 14.51
C THR A 52 -12.43 19.85 13.73
N GLU A 53 -12.59 20.80 12.80
CA GLU A 53 -13.77 20.92 11.96
C GLU A 53 -13.86 19.76 10.96
N ARG A 54 -15.07 19.26 10.72
CA ARG A 54 -15.29 18.08 9.88
C ARG A 54 -14.79 18.30 8.45
N ALA A 55 -14.98 19.48 7.89
CA ALA A 55 -14.50 19.81 6.55
C ALA A 55 -12.97 19.74 6.47
N ASP A 56 -12.28 20.31 7.47
CA ASP A 56 -10.82 20.33 7.52
C ASP A 56 -10.23 18.94 7.77
N ARG A 57 -10.92 18.11 8.57
CA ARG A 57 -10.53 16.70 8.76
C ARG A 57 -10.59 15.92 7.45
N LEU A 58 -11.66 16.10 6.67
CA LEU A 58 -11.80 15.45 5.36
C LEU A 58 -10.76 15.99 4.36
N ALA A 59 -10.47 17.29 4.37
CA ALA A 59 -9.42 17.88 3.56
C ALA A 59 -8.04 17.31 3.91
N PHE A 60 -7.74 17.15 5.21
CA PHE A 60 -6.50 16.53 5.69
C PHE A 60 -6.39 15.07 5.23
N ALA A 61 -7.46 14.29 5.35
CA ALA A 61 -7.51 12.91 4.86
C ALA A 61 -7.31 12.84 3.33
N ALA A 62 -7.92 13.75 2.58
CA ALA A 62 -7.74 13.83 1.14
C ALA A 62 -6.28 14.15 0.75
N LEU A 63 -5.60 15.02 1.50
CA LEU A 63 -4.17 15.28 1.30
C LEU A 63 -3.30 14.05 1.60
N CYS A 64 -3.58 13.32 2.68
CA CYS A 64 -2.91 12.04 2.95
C CYS A 64 -3.17 11.02 1.84
N TRP A 65 -4.40 10.98 1.30
CA TRP A 65 -4.73 10.11 0.18
C TRP A 65 -4.04 10.54 -1.12
N ALA A 66 -3.86 11.83 -1.36
CA ALA A 66 -3.11 12.35 -2.50
C ALA A 66 -1.66 11.82 -2.53
N VAL A 67 -1.03 11.60 -1.37
CA VAL A 67 0.29 10.96 -1.29
C VAL A 67 0.27 9.55 -1.88
N THR A 68 -0.74 8.75 -1.54
CA THR A 68 -0.90 7.39 -2.12
C THR A 68 -1.25 7.45 -3.60
N GLY A 69 -2.05 8.44 -4.00
CA GLY A 69 -2.38 8.73 -5.39
C GLY A 69 -1.15 9.10 -6.23
N ALA A 70 -0.19 9.81 -5.66
CA ALA A 70 1.07 10.11 -6.35
C ALA A 70 1.88 8.85 -6.66
N VAL A 71 1.90 7.86 -5.74
CA VAL A 71 2.54 6.55 -6.00
C VAL A 71 1.80 5.80 -7.12
N LEU A 72 0.47 5.84 -7.12
CA LEU A 72 -0.34 5.26 -8.21
C LEU A 72 -0.03 5.94 -9.55
N LEU A 73 0.09 7.26 -9.57
CA LEU A 73 0.48 8.00 -10.77
C LEU A 73 1.85 7.54 -11.29
N VAL A 74 2.84 7.37 -10.41
CA VAL A 74 4.15 6.81 -10.79
C VAL A 74 3.98 5.42 -11.42
N ALA A 75 3.18 4.53 -10.83
CA ALA A 75 2.94 3.21 -11.37
C ALA A 75 2.29 3.24 -12.78
N ILE A 76 1.33 4.15 -13.00
CA ILE A 76 0.72 4.39 -14.32
C ILE A 76 1.79 4.87 -15.31
N LEU A 77 2.61 5.84 -14.94
CA LEU A 77 3.68 6.37 -15.80
C LEU A 77 4.72 5.29 -16.14
N MET A 78 5.04 4.39 -15.20
CA MET A 78 5.95 3.27 -15.45
C MET A 78 5.41 2.32 -16.54
N VAL A 79 4.13 2.00 -16.53
CA VAL A 79 3.47 1.18 -17.55
C VAL A 79 3.42 1.94 -18.88
N SER A 80 2.92 3.18 -18.87
CA SER A 80 2.77 4.02 -20.06
C SER A 80 4.10 4.23 -20.78
N THR A 81 5.15 4.61 -20.03
CA THR A 81 6.49 4.82 -20.57
C THR A 81 7.07 3.52 -21.15
N THR A 82 6.87 2.38 -20.47
CA THR A 82 7.36 1.09 -20.98
C THR A 82 6.70 0.73 -22.31
N ARG A 83 5.39 0.90 -22.43
CA ARG A 83 4.66 0.67 -23.69
C ARG A 83 5.17 1.56 -24.80
N ARG A 84 5.32 2.86 -24.51
CA ARG A 84 5.74 3.86 -25.51
C ARG A 84 7.09 3.55 -26.15
N PHE A 85 8.03 2.96 -25.41
CA PHE A 85 9.38 2.70 -25.87
C PHE A 85 9.67 1.20 -26.14
N SER A 86 8.61 0.37 -26.26
CA SER A 86 8.72 -1.05 -26.54
C SER A 86 7.91 -1.41 -27.80
N PRO A 87 8.57 -1.77 -28.92
CA PRO A 87 7.85 -2.23 -30.12
C PRO A 87 6.93 -3.43 -29.85
N ALA A 88 7.29 -4.29 -28.88
CA ALA A 88 6.51 -5.44 -28.49
C ALA A 88 5.24 -5.07 -27.71
N ASP A 89 5.23 -3.93 -27.01
CA ASP A 89 4.18 -3.56 -26.07
C ASP A 89 3.31 -2.37 -26.53
N ILE A 90 3.72 -1.66 -27.60
CA ILE A 90 3.07 -0.41 -28.04
C ILE A 90 1.62 -0.62 -28.49
N GLY A 91 1.30 -1.82 -29.00
CA GLY A 91 -0.05 -2.19 -29.40
C GLY A 91 -1.04 -2.40 -28.23
N GLY A 92 -0.56 -2.37 -26.99
CA GLY A 92 -1.37 -2.58 -25.81
C GLY A 92 -1.82 -4.02 -25.60
N GLN A 93 -2.70 -4.25 -24.62
CA GLN A 93 -3.15 -5.61 -24.25
C GLN A 93 -3.93 -6.32 -25.35
N ALA A 94 -4.59 -5.57 -26.24
CA ALA A 94 -5.35 -6.15 -27.36
C ALA A 94 -4.45 -6.75 -28.45
N ALA A 95 -3.16 -6.38 -28.49
CA ALA A 95 -2.20 -6.87 -29.49
C ALA A 95 -1.53 -8.18 -29.08
N GLY A 96 -1.69 -8.64 -27.85
CA GLY A 96 -1.09 -9.88 -27.34
C GLY A 96 -0.58 -9.77 -25.90
N PRO A 97 0.10 -10.83 -25.40
CA PRO A 97 0.63 -10.84 -24.04
C PRO A 97 1.75 -9.79 -23.89
N PRO A 98 1.86 -9.14 -22.71
CA PRO A 98 2.90 -8.14 -22.46
C PRO A 98 4.29 -8.79 -22.40
N SER A 99 5.32 -7.99 -22.71
CA SER A 99 6.70 -8.38 -22.42
C SER A 99 6.87 -8.60 -20.90
N ASP A 100 7.87 -9.38 -20.50
CA ASP A 100 8.16 -9.66 -19.09
C ASP A 100 8.35 -8.39 -18.27
N ARG A 101 9.04 -7.41 -18.85
CA ARG A 101 9.25 -6.11 -18.22
C ARG A 101 7.96 -5.36 -17.99
N LEU A 102 7.05 -5.40 -18.94
CA LEU A 102 5.74 -4.77 -18.82
C LEU A 102 4.82 -5.54 -17.88
N ALA A 103 4.87 -6.88 -17.88
CA ALA A 103 4.07 -7.73 -17.01
C ALA A 103 4.27 -7.40 -15.52
N ILE A 104 5.53 -7.23 -15.07
CA ILE A 104 5.85 -6.84 -13.69
C ILE A 104 5.25 -5.47 -13.37
N LYS A 105 5.41 -4.49 -14.25
CA LYS A 105 4.89 -3.13 -14.02
C LYS A 105 3.37 -3.08 -14.05
N ALA A 106 2.73 -3.86 -14.91
CA ALA A 106 1.28 -3.98 -14.94
C ALA A 106 0.72 -4.61 -13.65
N ALA A 107 1.36 -5.67 -13.16
CA ALA A 107 0.99 -6.30 -11.90
C ALA A 107 1.24 -5.36 -10.70
N PHE A 108 2.33 -4.59 -10.71
CA PHE A 108 2.59 -3.55 -9.71
C PHE A 108 1.51 -2.47 -9.74
N LEU A 109 1.15 -1.97 -10.93
CA LEU A 109 0.09 -0.97 -11.10
C LEU A 109 -1.24 -1.48 -10.58
N GLN A 110 -1.66 -2.69 -10.98
CA GLN A 110 -2.93 -3.28 -10.55
C GLN A 110 -3.01 -3.37 -9.02
N ASN A 111 -1.98 -3.94 -8.38
CA ASN A 111 -1.95 -4.05 -6.94
C ASN A 111 -1.87 -2.67 -6.24
N THR A 112 -1.15 -1.71 -6.82
CA THR A 112 -1.08 -0.35 -6.26
C THR A 112 -2.43 0.35 -6.33
N LEU A 113 -3.19 0.17 -7.41
CA LEU A 113 -4.55 0.71 -7.55
C LEU A 113 -5.47 0.17 -6.44
N GLU A 114 -5.50 -1.15 -6.24
CA GLU A 114 -6.30 -1.80 -5.21
C GLU A 114 -5.98 -1.23 -3.81
N GLN A 115 -4.70 -1.13 -3.48
CA GLN A 115 -4.26 -0.61 -2.19
C GLN A 115 -4.54 0.89 -2.03
N THR A 116 -4.47 1.69 -3.10
CA THR A 116 -4.80 3.12 -3.07
C THR A 116 -6.28 3.35 -2.80
N VAL A 117 -7.15 2.52 -3.38
CA VAL A 117 -8.61 2.58 -3.12
C VAL A 117 -8.91 2.22 -1.66
N LEU A 118 -8.31 1.14 -1.15
CA LEU A 118 -8.48 0.73 0.25
C LEU A 118 -7.98 1.83 1.21
N ALA A 119 -6.80 2.39 0.97
CA ALA A 119 -6.24 3.46 1.79
C ALA A 119 -7.16 4.69 1.81
N GLY A 120 -7.65 5.13 0.65
CA GLY A 120 -8.55 6.28 0.54
C GLY A 120 -9.85 6.07 1.30
N GLY A 121 -10.45 4.90 1.17
CA GLY A 121 -11.64 4.54 1.93
C GLY A 121 -11.42 4.60 3.44
N PHE A 122 -10.33 4.01 3.93
CA PHE A 122 -9.94 4.10 5.34
C PHE A 122 -9.73 5.54 5.80
N TYR A 123 -8.96 6.35 5.06
CA TYR A 123 -8.61 7.71 5.46
C TYR A 123 -9.85 8.60 5.57
N LEU A 124 -10.70 8.57 4.56
CA LEU A 124 -11.94 9.36 4.56
C LEU A 124 -12.92 8.88 5.65
N ALA A 125 -13.04 7.57 5.83
CA ALA A 125 -13.92 7.02 6.86
C ALA A 125 -13.44 7.41 8.27
N LEU A 126 -12.13 7.32 8.57
CA LEU A 126 -11.59 7.74 9.86
C LEU A 126 -11.84 9.23 10.11
N ALA A 127 -11.57 10.09 9.12
CA ALA A 127 -11.79 11.54 9.24
C ALA A 127 -13.28 11.92 9.40
N ALA A 128 -14.18 11.09 8.86
CA ALA A 128 -15.61 11.30 9.00
C ALA A 128 -16.14 10.99 10.40
N VAL A 129 -15.61 9.92 11.04
CA VAL A 129 -16.11 9.43 12.33
C VAL A 129 -15.31 9.89 13.54
N ALA A 130 -14.04 10.26 13.36
CA ALA A 130 -13.14 10.61 14.45
C ALA A 130 -12.38 11.91 14.18
N GLY A 131 -11.92 12.55 15.26
CA GLY A 131 -11.09 13.76 15.23
C GLY A 131 -9.95 13.67 16.25
N GLY A 132 -9.24 14.79 16.46
CA GLY A 132 -8.14 14.86 17.43
C GLY A 132 -7.04 13.85 17.12
N PRO A 133 -6.51 13.15 18.13
CA PRO A 133 -5.36 12.25 17.98
C PRO A 133 -5.53 11.14 16.96
N TRP A 134 -6.77 10.72 16.65
CA TRP A 134 -7.03 9.68 15.66
C TRP A 134 -6.57 10.07 14.25
N LEU A 135 -6.62 11.35 13.91
CA LEU A 135 -6.16 11.83 12.60
C LEU A 135 -4.65 11.69 12.41
N ALA A 136 -3.88 11.61 13.50
CA ALA A 136 -2.45 11.39 13.46
C ALA A 136 -2.04 10.06 12.81
N LEU A 137 -2.97 9.08 12.74
CA LEU A 137 -2.73 7.80 12.11
C LEU A 137 -2.59 7.94 10.59
N LEU A 138 -3.24 8.93 9.97
CA LEU A 138 -3.30 9.08 8.52
C LEU A 138 -1.94 9.35 7.86
N PRO A 139 -1.11 10.31 8.33
CA PRO A 139 0.21 10.54 7.74
C PRO A 139 1.14 9.33 7.95
N VAL A 140 1.03 8.59 9.06
CA VAL A 140 1.79 7.35 9.26
C VAL A 140 1.36 6.28 8.26
N ALA A 141 0.06 6.08 8.08
CA ALA A 141 -0.47 5.15 7.09
C ALA A 141 -0.02 5.50 5.66
N ALA A 142 -0.04 6.79 5.30
CA ALA A 142 0.43 7.26 4.00
C ALA A 142 1.95 7.04 3.83
N GLY A 143 2.75 7.28 4.87
CA GLY A 143 4.19 7.01 4.88
C GLY A 143 4.50 5.52 4.71
N LEU A 144 3.82 4.66 5.47
CA LEU A 144 3.95 3.20 5.35
C LEU A 144 3.51 2.70 3.96
N PHE A 145 2.49 3.32 3.37
CA PHE A 145 2.09 3.04 2.00
C PHE A 145 3.24 3.30 1.03
N VAL A 146 3.87 4.48 1.08
CA VAL A 146 4.98 4.84 0.18
C VAL A 146 6.14 3.86 0.33
N VAL A 147 6.61 3.63 1.57
CA VAL A 147 7.71 2.70 1.87
C VAL A 147 7.33 1.29 1.40
N GLY A 148 6.12 0.84 1.72
CA GLY A 148 5.62 -0.46 1.31
C GLY A 148 5.61 -0.65 -0.21
N ARG A 149 5.19 0.36 -0.98
CA ARG A 149 5.19 0.29 -2.45
C ARG A 149 6.59 0.22 -3.05
N VAL A 150 7.53 0.97 -2.50
CA VAL A 150 8.94 0.89 -2.93
C VAL A 150 9.51 -0.51 -2.68
N LEU A 151 9.34 -1.04 -1.45
CA LEU A 151 9.81 -2.39 -1.10
C LEU A 151 9.12 -3.48 -1.92
N PHE A 152 7.81 -3.35 -2.16
CA PHE A 152 7.07 -4.29 -3.00
C PHE A 152 7.60 -4.35 -4.43
N TYR A 153 7.85 -3.19 -5.05
CA TYR A 153 8.39 -3.14 -6.41
C TYR A 153 9.81 -3.71 -6.49
N LEU A 154 10.69 -3.30 -5.59
CA LEU A 154 12.08 -3.77 -5.54
C LEU A 154 12.17 -5.27 -5.21
N GLY A 155 11.23 -5.78 -4.41
CA GLY A 155 11.16 -7.19 -4.05
C GLY A 155 10.59 -8.12 -5.12
N TYR A 156 10.03 -7.57 -6.20
CA TYR A 156 9.32 -8.35 -7.22
C TYR A 156 10.16 -9.48 -7.83
N PRO A 157 11.46 -9.29 -8.16
CA PRO A 157 12.31 -10.37 -8.68
C PRO A 157 12.48 -11.53 -7.70
N GLY A 158 12.30 -11.31 -6.41
CA GLY A 158 12.36 -12.33 -5.36
C GLY A 158 11.10 -13.20 -5.21
N GLY A 159 10.10 -13.01 -6.06
CA GLY A 159 8.84 -13.75 -5.99
C GLY A 159 7.95 -13.30 -4.83
N ALA A 160 7.15 -14.22 -4.26
CA ALA A 160 6.24 -13.90 -3.17
C ALA A 160 6.97 -13.47 -1.90
N GLN A 161 8.03 -14.18 -1.52
CA GLN A 161 8.87 -13.82 -0.37
C GLN A 161 9.48 -12.42 -0.50
N GLY A 162 10.02 -12.09 -1.70
CA GLY A 162 10.71 -10.82 -1.91
C GLY A 162 9.81 -9.60 -1.74
N ARG A 163 8.53 -9.71 -2.10
CA ARG A 163 7.56 -8.60 -2.03
C ARG A 163 6.65 -8.62 -0.80
N ALA A 164 6.73 -9.66 0.06
CA ALA A 164 5.82 -9.88 1.17
C ALA A 164 5.81 -8.71 2.16
N LEU A 165 6.98 -8.24 2.59
CA LEU A 165 7.09 -7.11 3.53
C LEU A 165 6.48 -5.83 2.95
N GLY A 166 6.79 -5.52 1.67
CA GLY A 166 6.24 -4.34 1.01
C GLY A 166 4.73 -4.39 0.88
N MET A 167 4.18 -5.56 0.55
CA MET A 167 2.74 -5.78 0.51
C MET A 167 2.09 -5.59 1.88
N ALA A 168 2.67 -6.21 2.91
CA ALA A 168 2.15 -6.15 4.26
C ALA A 168 2.20 -4.73 4.85
N LEU A 169 3.30 -3.99 4.70
CA LEU A 169 3.40 -2.59 5.14
C LEU A 169 2.36 -1.68 4.49
N THR A 170 1.99 -1.97 3.25
CA THR A 170 0.96 -1.19 2.55
C THR A 170 -0.45 -1.55 3.03
N MET A 171 -0.71 -2.83 3.25
CA MET A 171 -2.05 -3.36 3.55
C MET A 171 -2.42 -3.21 5.03
N MET A 172 -1.48 -3.42 5.96
CA MET A 172 -1.76 -3.46 7.40
C MET A 172 -2.41 -2.19 7.95
N PRO A 173 -2.01 -0.96 7.55
CA PRO A 173 -2.72 0.24 7.99
C PRO A 173 -4.22 0.21 7.68
N SER A 174 -4.61 -0.22 6.49
CA SER A 174 -6.02 -0.35 6.12
C SER A 174 -6.70 -1.53 6.82
N ALA A 175 -6.03 -2.69 6.91
CA ALA A 175 -6.56 -3.89 7.55
C ALA A 175 -6.87 -3.67 9.04
N LEU A 176 -6.04 -2.89 9.75
CA LEU A 176 -6.29 -2.48 11.14
C LEU A 176 -7.22 -1.27 11.24
N GLY A 177 -7.14 -0.38 10.25
CA GLY A 177 -7.91 0.86 10.21
C GLY A 177 -9.41 0.66 10.03
N TYR A 178 -9.84 -0.22 9.16
CA TYR A 178 -11.27 -0.47 8.94
C TYR A 178 -11.99 -1.01 10.18
N PRO A 179 -11.49 -2.03 10.92
CA PRO A 179 -12.08 -2.43 12.19
C PRO A 179 -12.07 -1.32 13.24
N LEU A 180 -11.00 -0.51 13.29
CA LEU A 180 -10.94 0.66 14.18
C LEU A 180 -12.03 1.67 13.86
N VAL A 181 -12.23 2.02 12.59
CA VAL A 181 -13.29 2.94 12.14
C VAL A 181 -14.66 2.40 12.52
N ALA A 182 -14.90 1.09 12.30
CA ALA A 182 -16.16 0.45 12.68
C ALA A 182 -16.40 0.54 14.20
N ALA A 183 -15.38 0.27 15.01
CA ALA A 183 -15.47 0.40 16.46
C ALA A 183 -15.76 1.84 16.88
N LEU A 184 -15.03 2.83 16.34
CA LEU A 184 -15.26 4.24 16.64
C LEU A 184 -16.67 4.71 16.23
N ALA A 185 -17.18 4.26 15.10
CA ALA A 185 -18.54 4.61 14.65
C ALA A 185 -19.63 4.04 15.58
N ILE A 186 -19.41 2.86 16.17
CA ILE A 186 -20.37 2.22 17.09
C ILE A 186 -20.33 2.87 18.48
N PHE A 187 -19.13 3.19 18.98
CA PHE A 187 -18.96 3.62 20.39
C PHE A 187 -18.88 5.15 20.55
N ALA A 188 -18.76 5.93 19.48
CA ALA A 188 -18.72 7.39 19.52
C ALA A 188 -20.09 8.05 19.16
N GLY A 189 -21.09 7.26 18.81
CA GLY A 189 -22.50 7.67 18.66
C GLY A 189 -23.22 7.48 19.97
#